data_adc6cce2b7b3b0f19f60bb7cca1e6b04
#
_entry.id   adc6cce2b7b3b0f19f60bb7cca1e6b04
#
_cell.length_a   1.000
_cell.length_b   1.000
_cell.length_c   1.000
_cell.angle_alpha   90.00
_cell.angle_beta   90.00
_cell.angle_gamma   90.00
#
_symmetry.space_group_name_H-M   'P 1'
#
loop_
_entity.id
_entity.type
_entity.pdbx_description
1 polymer ?
#
loop_
_entity_poly.entity_id
_entity_poly.type
_entity_poly.pdbx_seq_one_letter_code
_entity_poly.pdbx_strand_id
1 'polypeptide(L)'
;MRFGAPEDILYKQKPHVGTDILKSVVKNIREEIISLGGTVLFDTKVTDIAVESGQVTGLMVSQAGERVYVLPCRKVILAPGHSARDTFRMLAEKGIAMEQKPFSIGVRIEHPQDVIDTAQYGRPGRELGLPPAEYKVSYRCKDAEGSEISIAGRGVYSFCMCPGGQVITASSQEGGVVVNGMSLHARDSGKANSALLCDVRCEDFGSADVLAGAVFQEKYESQAFRLAGGRYAPPAATWGAFRDGNAPQVEGCLPDFAAAALRQAMPELGKKLKGFDSDDAVIYAVETRSSSPVRILRDKDGQSLSVKGLYPCGEGAGYAGGITSAAVDGIKMAEAVIKRL
;
A
#
# COMPACT_ATOMS: atom_id res chain seq x y z
N MET A 1 18.74 -0.86 15.25
CA MET A 1 19.79 -1.23 16.19
C MET A 1 19.23 -1.54 17.58
N ARG A 2 18.73 -0.58 18.38
CA ARG A 2 18.18 -0.85 19.73
C ARG A 2 17.11 -1.97 19.74
N PHE A 3 16.31 -2.07 18.70
CA PHE A 3 15.24 -3.06 18.56
C PHE A 3 15.56 -4.20 17.59
N GLY A 4 16.84 -4.35 17.18
CA GLY A 4 17.31 -5.46 16.35
C GLY A 4 17.29 -5.20 14.84
N ALA A 5 17.11 -3.97 14.40
CA ALA A 5 17.31 -3.63 13.00
C ALA A 5 18.80 -3.67 12.62
N PRO A 6 19.16 -4.05 11.37
CA PRO A 6 20.54 -4.08 10.88
C PRO A 6 21.20 -2.69 10.95
N GLU A 7 22.53 -2.65 11.20
CA GLU A 7 23.26 -1.38 11.30
C GLU A 7 23.32 -0.59 9.99
N ASP A 8 23.24 -1.27 8.87
CA ASP A 8 23.31 -0.66 7.55
C ASP A 8 22.15 0.32 7.26
N ILE A 9 21.06 0.26 8.03
CA ILE A 9 19.97 1.25 7.95
C ILE A 9 20.40 2.67 8.29
N LEU A 10 21.54 2.85 8.97
CA LEU A 10 22.06 4.16 9.39
C LEU A 10 22.75 4.92 8.27
N TYR A 11 23.31 4.22 7.28
CA TYR A 11 24.14 4.81 6.24
C TYR A 11 23.70 4.47 4.81
N LYS A 12 22.91 3.41 4.61
CA LYS A 12 22.39 3.10 3.28
C LYS A 12 21.26 4.06 2.92
N GLN A 13 21.33 4.66 1.73
CA GLN A 13 20.29 5.55 1.22
C GLN A 13 18.93 4.86 1.05
N LYS A 14 18.95 3.56 0.74
CA LYS A 14 17.78 2.70 0.64
C LYS A 14 17.95 1.50 1.58
N PRO A 15 17.70 1.69 2.87
CA PRO A 15 17.88 0.62 3.85
C PRO A 15 16.86 -0.49 3.61
N HIS A 16 17.31 -1.73 3.79
CA HIS A 16 16.46 -2.91 3.70
C HIS A 16 16.55 -3.70 5.01
N VAL A 17 15.44 -3.84 5.69
CA VAL A 17 15.36 -4.63 6.92
C VAL A 17 15.05 -6.09 6.62
N GLY A 18 14.12 -6.35 5.71
CA GLY A 18 13.55 -7.67 5.46
C GLY A 18 12.32 -7.96 6.34
N THR A 19 11.33 -8.63 5.78
CA THR A 19 10.09 -8.93 6.52
C THR A 19 10.28 -9.89 7.68
N ASP A 20 11.26 -10.76 7.62
CA ASP A 20 11.70 -11.67 8.67
C ASP A 20 12.27 -10.91 9.89
N ILE A 21 13.23 -10.03 9.69
CA ILE A 21 13.81 -9.21 10.74
C ILE A 21 12.80 -8.20 11.29
N LEU A 22 11.98 -7.60 10.42
CA LEU A 22 10.99 -6.61 10.82
C LEU A 22 9.99 -7.14 11.86
N LYS A 23 9.63 -8.43 11.79
CA LYS A 23 8.78 -9.07 12.83
C LYS A 23 9.42 -8.96 14.23
N SER A 24 10.72 -9.23 14.32
CA SER A 24 11.45 -9.14 15.59
C SER A 24 11.57 -7.70 16.06
N VAL A 25 11.84 -6.76 15.14
CA VAL A 25 11.91 -5.32 15.46
C VAL A 25 10.60 -4.82 16.06
N VAL A 26 9.46 -5.13 15.41
CA VAL A 26 8.13 -4.71 15.88
C VAL A 26 7.80 -5.35 17.23
N LYS A 27 8.14 -6.63 17.41
CA LYS A 27 7.98 -7.33 18.71
C LYS A 27 8.77 -6.63 19.81
N ASN A 28 10.04 -6.33 19.57
CA ASN A 28 10.92 -5.68 20.55
C ASN A 28 10.44 -4.26 20.91
N ILE A 29 9.95 -3.48 19.93
CA ILE A 29 9.33 -2.17 20.18
C ILE A 29 8.09 -2.33 21.09
N ARG A 30 7.25 -3.31 20.84
CA ARG A 30 6.07 -3.59 21.67
C ARG A 30 6.46 -3.96 23.12
N GLU A 31 7.47 -4.82 23.28
CA GLU A 31 7.96 -5.22 24.59
C GLU A 31 8.55 -4.03 25.37
N GLU A 32 9.25 -3.13 24.67
CA GLU A 32 9.71 -1.87 25.27
C GLU A 32 8.55 -0.98 25.74
N ILE A 33 7.50 -0.83 24.93
CA ILE A 33 6.31 -0.06 25.35
C ILE A 33 5.72 -0.63 26.63
N ILE A 34 5.62 -1.95 26.73
CA ILE A 34 5.09 -2.64 27.90
C ILE A 34 6.02 -2.44 29.11
N SER A 35 7.34 -2.56 28.93
CA SER A 35 8.34 -2.37 30.00
C SER A 35 8.34 -0.96 30.58
N LEU A 36 7.95 0.02 29.76
CA LEU A 36 7.80 1.43 30.16
C LEU A 36 6.43 1.74 30.80
N GLY A 37 5.61 0.73 31.08
CA GLY A 37 4.30 0.87 31.70
C GLY A 37 3.15 1.10 30.71
N GLY A 38 3.41 1.02 29.40
CA GLY A 38 2.38 1.08 28.37
C GLY A 38 1.55 -0.21 28.32
N THR A 39 0.34 -0.13 27.80
CA THR A 39 -0.55 -1.29 27.62
C THR A 39 -0.76 -1.55 26.13
N VAL A 40 -0.64 -2.82 25.72
CA VAL A 40 -1.00 -3.28 24.38
C VAL A 40 -2.18 -4.23 24.48
N LEU A 41 -3.29 -3.87 23.87
CA LEU A 41 -4.52 -4.66 23.89
C LEU A 41 -4.63 -5.44 22.57
N PHE A 42 -4.48 -6.75 22.63
CA PHE A 42 -4.73 -7.65 21.51
C PHE A 42 -6.22 -8.01 21.42
N ASP A 43 -6.63 -8.48 20.26
CA ASP A 43 -8.03 -8.86 19.99
C ASP A 43 -9.04 -7.77 20.36
N THR A 44 -8.57 -6.51 20.29
CA THR A 44 -9.34 -5.34 20.70
C THR A 44 -9.47 -4.36 19.54
N LYS A 45 -10.68 -4.27 19.01
CA LYS A 45 -11.04 -3.42 17.88
C LYS A 45 -11.69 -2.12 18.37
N VAL A 46 -11.19 -0.97 17.89
CA VAL A 46 -11.90 0.30 18.04
C VAL A 46 -13.08 0.32 17.08
N THR A 47 -14.28 0.43 17.61
CA THR A 47 -15.53 0.42 16.83
C THR A 47 -16.14 1.81 16.71
N ASP A 48 -15.80 2.72 17.65
CA ASP A 48 -16.29 4.08 17.62
C ASP A 48 -15.40 5.04 18.45
N ILE A 49 -15.56 6.35 18.22
CA ILE A 49 -14.91 7.43 18.98
C ILE A 49 -15.99 8.20 19.71
N ALA A 50 -15.94 8.22 21.03
CA ALA A 50 -16.81 9.04 21.86
C ALA A 50 -16.36 10.50 21.80
N VAL A 51 -17.28 11.39 21.42
CA VAL A 51 -17.03 12.82 21.26
C VAL A 51 -18.13 13.60 22.00
N GLU A 52 -17.72 14.50 22.89
CA GLU A 52 -18.61 15.44 23.59
C GLU A 52 -18.10 16.84 23.39
N SER A 53 -19.00 17.77 23.05
CA SER A 53 -18.66 19.18 22.80
C SER A 53 -17.46 19.38 21.86
N GLY A 54 -17.34 18.52 20.80
CA GLY A 54 -16.25 18.59 19.82
C GLY A 54 -14.89 18.08 20.31
N GLN A 55 -14.84 17.35 21.42
CA GLN A 55 -13.62 16.79 21.99
C GLN A 55 -13.77 15.28 22.24
N VAL A 56 -12.69 14.52 22.00
CA VAL A 56 -12.62 13.09 22.35
C VAL A 56 -12.77 12.91 23.84
N THR A 57 -13.65 11.98 24.25
CA THR A 57 -13.86 11.56 25.65
C THR A 57 -13.54 10.10 25.87
N GLY A 58 -13.45 9.29 24.81
CA GLY A 58 -13.13 7.89 24.91
C GLY A 58 -13.16 7.20 23.55
N LEU A 59 -12.82 5.93 23.57
CA LEU A 59 -12.95 4.99 22.45
C LEU A 59 -13.91 3.88 22.83
N MET A 60 -14.87 3.59 21.98
CA MET A 60 -15.64 2.34 22.10
C MET A 60 -14.83 1.21 21.51
N VAL A 61 -14.63 0.16 22.26
CA VAL A 61 -13.80 -0.98 21.84
C VAL A 61 -14.58 -2.28 22.00
N SER A 62 -14.35 -3.20 21.06
CA SER A 62 -14.85 -4.56 21.10
C SER A 62 -13.64 -5.49 21.29
N GLN A 63 -13.64 -6.25 22.36
CA GLN A 63 -12.60 -7.22 22.69
C GLN A 63 -13.09 -8.63 22.35
N ALA A 64 -12.33 -9.36 21.53
CA ALA A 64 -12.64 -10.70 21.04
C ALA A 64 -14.04 -10.84 20.37
N GLY A 65 -14.65 -9.74 19.95
CA GLY A 65 -16.00 -9.71 19.40
C GLY A 65 -17.15 -9.83 20.43
N GLU A 66 -16.82 -10.07 21.71
CA GLU A 66 -17.81 -10.38 22.75
C GLU A 66 -18.04 -9.24 23.74
N ARG A 67 -16.95 -8.60 24.18
CA ARG A 67 -17.01 -7.56 25.21
C ARG A 67 -16.89 -6.17 24.58
N VAL A 68 -17.92 -5.35 24.71
CA VAL A 68 -17.91 -3.94 24.32
C VAL A 68 -17.82 -3.07 25.54
N TYR A 69 -16.88 -2.11 25.53
CA TYR A 69 -16.72 -1.13 26.62
C TYR A 69 -16.11 0.16 26.12
N VAL A 70 -16.24 1.21 26.92
CA VAL A 70 -15.60 2.51 26.65
C VAL A 70 -14.23 2.54 27.33
N LEU A 71 -13.19 2.84 26.56
CA LEU A 71 -11.86 3.16 27.06
C LEU A 71 -11.75 4.69 27.19
N PRO A 72 -11.79 5.25 28.42
CA PRO A 72 -11.75 6.70 28.60
C PRO A 72 -10.39 7.27 28.17
N CYS A 73 -10.41 8.28 27.31
CA CYS A 73 -9.20 8.98 26.88
C CYS A 73 -9.54 10.37 26.33
N ARG A 74 -8.58 11.28 26.36
CA ARG A 74 -8.71 12.65 25.85
C ARG A 74 -7.84 12.93 24.63
N LYS A 75 -6.88 12.04 24.34
CA LYS A 75 -5.94 12.15 23.23
C LYS A 75 -5.86 10.80 22.52
N VAL A 76 -6.04 10.81 21.22
CA VAL A 76 -6.01 9.62 20.37
C VAL A 76 -5.13 9.87 19.16
N ILE A 77 -4.08 9.08 18.99
CA ILE A 77 -3.34 9.00 17.72
C ILE A 77 -4.01 7.89 16.89
N LEU A 78 -4.69 8.29 15.81
CA LEU A 78 -5.44 7.40 14.96
C LEU A 78 -4.56 6.93 13.79
N ALA A 79 -4.02 5.73 13.89
CA ALA A 79 -3.10 5.13 12.92
C ALA A 79 -3.65 3.81 12.35
N PRO A 80 -4.81 3.82 11.63
CA PRO A 80 -5.55 2.62 11.28
C PRO A 80 -4.91 1.78 10.18
N GLY A 81 -3.96 2.33 9.41
CA GLY A 81 -3.49 1.77 8.15
C GLY A 81 -4.52 1.96 7.01
N HIS A 82 -4.06 1.79 5.75
CA HIS A 82 -4.91 2.09 4.59
C HIS A 82 -5.98 1.02 4.30
N SER A 83 -5.95 -0.13 4.98
CA SER A 83 -6.91 -1.22 4.79
C SER A 83 -8.10 -1.20 5.76
N ALA A 84 -8.13 -0.27 6.72
CA ALA A 84 -9.16 -0.16 7.75
C ALA A 84 -10.41 0.57 7.23
N ARG A 85 -11.09 -0.02 6.26
CA ARG A 85 -12.25 0.60 5.58
C ARG A 85 -13.47 0.75 6.49
N ASP A 86 -13.62 -0.13 7.45
CA ASP A 86 -14.62 -0.01 8.51
C ASP A 86 -14.38 1.23 9.38
N THR A 87 -13.14 1.52 9.72
CA THR A 87 -12.75 2.76 10.41
C THR A 87 -13.06 3.98 9.55
N PHE A 88 -12.78 3.95 8.24
CA PHE A 88 -13.13 5.07 7.35
C PHE A 88 -14.64 5.32 7.30
N ARG A 89 -15.45 4.25 7.25
CA ARG A 89 -16.92 4.37 7.30
C ARG A 89 -17.39 5.00 8.63
N MET A 90 -16.89 4.51 9.75
CA MET A 90 -17.19 5.05 11.07
C MET A 90 -16.82 6.54 11.17
N LEU A 91 -15.67 6.95 10.65
CA LEU A 91 -15.24 8.36 10.67
C LEU A 91 -16.13 9.23 9.78
N ALA A 92 -16.53 8.76 8.60
CA ALA A 92 -17.44 9.47 7.70
C ALA A 92 -18.83 9.63 8.32
N GLU A 93 -19.38 8.59 8.91
CA GLU A 93 -20.66 8.62 9.64
C GLU A 93 -20.67 9.60 10.82
N LYS A 94 -19.51 9.78 11.47
CA LYS A 94 -19.34 10.77 12.54
C LYS A 94 -19.09 12.20 12.04
N GLY A 95 -19.01 12.42 10.74
CA GLY A 95 -18.73 13.73 10.18
C GLY A 95 -17.30 14.22 10.44
N ILE A 96 -16.36 13.31 10.67
CA ILE A 96 -14.93 13.67 10.75
C ILE A 96 -14.49 14.19 9.39
N ALA A 97 -13.83 15.34 9.37
CA ALA A 97 -13.38 15.98 8.14
C ALA A 97 -12.39 15.09 7.38
N MET A 98 -12.77 14.68 6.21
CA MET A 98 -12.00 13.82 5.31
C MET A 98 -12.13 14.34 3.87
N GLU A 99 -11.19 13.98 3.01
CA GLU A 99 -11.24 14.25 1.58
C GLU A 99 -10.87 13.01 0.78
N GLN A 100 -11.33 12.94 -0.46
CA GLN A 100 -10.86 11.94 -1.42
C GLN A 100 -9.38 12.14 -1.69
N LYS A 101 -8.64 11.05 -1.85
CA LYS A 101 -7.23 11.10 -2.17
C LYS A 101 -6.95 10.22 -3.38
N PRO A 102 -6.27 10.73 -4.43
CA PRO A 102 -5.85 9.92 -5.56
C PRO A 102 -4.87 8.83 -5.09
N PHE A 103 -4.87 7.72 -5.81
CA PHE A 103 -3.99 6.57 -5.58
C PHE A 103 -3.58 5.96 -6.93
N SER A 104 -3.10 4.73 -6.95
CA SER A 104 -2.78 4.03 -8.19
C SER A 104 -3.21 2.58 -8.13
N ILE A 105 -3.60 2.02 -9.28
CA ILE A 105 -4.05 0.65 -9.45
C ILE A 105 -3.23 -0.02 -10.55
N GLY A 106 -3.02 -1.32 -10.46
CA GLY A 106 -2.34 -2.07 -11.50
C GLY A 106 -2.13 -3.52 -11.15
N VAL A 107 -1.00 -4.02 -11.59
CA VAL A 107 -0.57 -5.41 -11.42
C VAL A 107 0.75 -5.48 -10.67
N ARG A 108 1.10 -6.65 -10.17
CA ARG A 108 2.46 -6.96 -9.74
C ARG A 108 3.15 -7.74 -10.81
N ILE A 109 4.30 -7.24 -11.28
CA ILE A 109 5.10 -7.89 -12.33
C ILE A 109 6.31 -8.57 -11.69
N GLU A 110 6.60 -9.80 -12.15
CA GLU A 110 7.70 -10.63 -11.65
C GLU A 110 8.60 -11.08 -12.80
N HIS A 111 9.90 -11.01 -12.56
CA HIS A 111 10.96 -11.46 -13.48
C HIS A 111 11.95 -12.37 -12.75
N PRO A 112 12.71 -13.22 -13.46
CA PRO A 112 13.93 -13.79 -12.91
C PRO A 112 14.88 -12.65 -12.48
N GLN A 113 15.49 -12.76 -11.29
CA GLN A 113 16.39 -11.71 -10.79
C GLN A 113 17.58 -11.47 -11.71
N ASP A 114 18.11 -12.53 -12.32
CA ASP A 114 19.24 -12.45 -13.27
C ASP A 114 18.94 -11.57 -14.50
N VAL A 115 17.68 -11.48 -14.95
CA VAL A 115 17.28 -10.57 -16.04
C VAL A 115 17.47 -9.12 -15.60
N ILE A 116 17.03 -8.79 -14.39
CA ILE A 116 17.14 -7.44 -13.83
C ILE A 116 18.60 -7.11 -13.53
N ASP A 117 19.34 -8.04 -12.93
CA ASP A 117 20.76 -7.88 -12.64
C ASP A 117 21.55 -7.61 -13.93
N THR A 118 21.29 -8.40 -14.97
CA THR A 118 21.94 -8.23 -16.27
C THR A 118 21.61 -6.88 -16.90
N ALA A 119 20.36 -6.43 -16.80
CA ALA A 119 19.94 -5.13 -17.31
C ALA A 119 20.62 -3.95 -16.58
N GLN A 120 20.90 -4.11 -15.28
CA GLN A 120 21.51 -3.05 -14.44
C GLN A 120 23.04 -3.13 -14.37
N TYR A 121 23.61 -4.35 -14.33
CA TYR A 121 25.04 -4.58 -14.10
C TYR A 121 25.78 -5.08 -15.35
N GLY A 122 25.05 -5.45 -16.41
CA GLY A 122 25.61 -6.08 -17.60
C GLY A 122 25.85 -7.59 -17.46
N ARG A 123 25.77 -8.15 -16.26
CA ARG A 123 25.89 -9.58 -15.90
C ARG A 123 25.03 -9.89 -14.66
N PRO A 124 24.72 -11.19 -14.41
CA PRO A 124 24.08 -11.58 -13.17
C PRO A 124 24.84 -11.07 -11.93
N GLY A 125 24.14 -10.44 -10.98
CA GLY A 125 24.76 -9.82 -9.80
C GLY A 125 25.59 -10.80 -8.98
N ARG A 126 25.16 -12.06 -8.88
CA ARG A 126 25.90 -13.14 -8.19
C ARG A 126 27.28 -13.42 -8.78
N GLU A 127 27.46 -13.28 -10.08
CA GLU A 127 28.77 -13.46 -10.75
C GLU A 127 29.74 -12.31 -10.42
N LEU A 128 29.19 -11.16 -10.07
CA LEU A 128 29.93 -9.95 -9.72
C LEU A 128 30.11 -9.76 -8.20
N GLY A 129 29.51 -10.65 -7.38
CA GLY A 129 29.45 -10.48 -5.93
C GLY A 129 28.63 -9.26 -5.49
N LEU A 130 27.72 -8.77 -6.35
CA LEU A 130 26.85 -7.65 -6.08
C LEU A 130 25.49 -8.12 -5.51
N PRO A 131 24.82 -7.28 -4.70
CA PRO A 131 23.46 -7.58 -4.24
C PRO A 131 22.49 -7.63 -5.41
N PRO A 132 21.31 -8.28 -5.25
CA PRO A 132 20.26 -8.26 -6.25
C PRO A 132 19.91 -6.84 -6.68
N ALA A 133 19.91 -6.59 -7.99
CA ALA A 133 19.68 -5.27 -8.56
C ALA A 133 18.27 -4.76 -8.29
N GLU A 134 18.17 -3.47 -8.03
CA GLU A 134 16.91 -2.73 -7.90
C GLU A 134 16.66 -1.90 -9.16
N TYR A 135 15.39 -1.58 -9.41
CA TYR A 135 15.00 -0.66 -10.48
C TYR A 135 13.90 0.29 -10.05
N LYS A 136 13.83 1.41 -10.75
CA LYS A 136 12.71 2.34 -10.72
C LYS A 136 12.47 2.84 -12.14
N VAL A 137 11.33 2.48 -12.71
CA VAL A 137 10.94 2.87 -14.07
C VAL A 137 9.60 3.57 -14.04
N SER A 138 9.41 4.52 -14.95
CA SER A 138 8.15 5.26 -15.10
C SER A 138 7.97 5.74 -16.51
N TYR A 139 6.71 5.89 -16.92
CA TYR A 139 6.32 6.48 -18.19
C TYR A 139 5.09 7.35 -17.99
N ARG A 140 4.95 8.41 -18.77
CA ARG A 140 3.76 9.25 -18.80
C ARG A 140 3.01 9.00 -20.09
N CYS A 141 1.80 8.51 -19.99
CA CYS A 141 0.97 8.14 -21.12
C CYS A 141 0.50 9.34 -21.93
N LYS A 142 0.22 9.08 -23.21
CA LYS A 142 -0.38 10.01 -24.18
C LYS A 142 -1.64 9.37 -24.74
N ASP A 143 -2.62 10.16 -25.14
CA ASP A 143 -3.75 9.60 -25.86
C ASP A 143 -3.31 9.03 -27.21
N ALA A 144 -3.89 7.88 -27.57
CA ALA A 144 -3.75 7.33 -28.90
C ALA A 144 -4.80 7.98 -29.81
N GLU A 145 -4.42 8.28 -31.04
CA GLU A 145 -5.33 8.84 -32.04
C GLU A 145 -6.50 7.89 -32.28
N GLY A 146 -7.73 8.37 -32.19
CA GLY A 146 -8.94 7.59 -32.33
C GLY A 146 -9.34 6.73 -31.13
N SER A 147 -8.65 6.83 -29.99
CA SER A 147 -9.00 6.10 -28.77
C SER A 147 -10.18 6.78 -28.05
N GLU A 148 -11.19 5.98 -27.70
CA GLU A 148 -12.29 6.44 -26.83
C GLU A 148 -11.88 6.58 -25.37
N ILE A 149 -10.76 5.91 -24.96
CA ILE A 149 -10.26 5.90 -23.58
C ILE A 149 -9.13 6.90 -23.46
N SER A 150 -9.34 7.98 -22.71
CA SER A 150 -8.29 8.96 -22.42
C SER A 150 -7.37 8.49 -21.32
N ILE A 151 -6.09 8.38 -21.66
CA ILE A 151 -5.01 8.04 -20.73
C ILE A 151 -3.94 9.15 -20.65
N ALA A 152 -4.15 10.27 -21.34
CA ALA A 152 -3.20 11.38 -21.38
C ALA A 152 -2.81 11.85 -19.99
N GLY A 153 -1.51 12.00 -19.80
CA GLY A 153 -0.93 12.50 -18.56
C GLY A 153 -1.02 11.53 -17.38
N ARG A 154 -1.54 10.30 -17.55
CA ARG A 154 -1.45 9.28 -16.51
C ARG A 154 -0.02 8.76 -16.40
N GLY A 155 0.50 8.71 -15.18
CA GLY A 155 1.77 8.06 -14.89
C GLY A 155 1.57 6.54 -14.80
N VAL A 156 2.48 5.79 -15.46
CA VAL A 156 2.67 4.37 -15.18
C VAL A 156 4.07 4.19 -14.62
N TYR A 157 4.19 3.51 -13.48
CA TYR A 157 5.47 3.42 -12.79
C TYR A 157 5.61 2.15 -11.93
N SER A 158 6.87 1.74 -11.73
CA SER A 158 7.20 0.71 -10.76
C SER A 158 7.13 1.27 -9.33
N PHE A 159 6.52 0.50 -8.42
CA PHE A 159 6.41 0.87 -7.02
C PHE A 159 6.75 -0.32 -6.13
N CYS A 160 7.33 -0.05 -4.94
CA CYS A 160 7.69 -1.06 -3.95
C CYS A 160 8.39 -2.28 -4.58
N MET A 161 9.46 -2.01 -5.34
CA MET A 161 10.28 -3.06 -5.96
C MET A 161 10.95 -3.91 -4.89
N CYS A 162 10.84 -5.23 -5.03
CA CYS A 162 11.34 -6.25 -4.12
C CYS A 162 12.38 -7.13 -4.84
N PRO A 163 13.67 -6.75 -4.80
CA PRO A 163 14.74 -7.59 -5.34
C PRO A 163 14.90 -8.85 -4.50
N GLY A 164 15.14 -9.99 -5.16
CA GLY A 164 15.21 -11.29 -4.46
C GLY A 164 13.97 -11.61 -3.65
N GLY A 165 12.80 -11.07 -4.04
CA GLY A 165 11.55 -11.18 -3.28
C GLY A 165 10.51 -12.08 -3.95
N GLN A 166 9.32 -12.10 -3.38
CA GLN A 166 8.19 -12.90 -3.85
C GLN A 166 6.92 -12.06 -3.92
N VAL A 167 6.03 -12.39 -4.87
CA VAL A 167 4.66 -11.88 -4.89
C VAL A 167 3.85 -12.62 -3.84
N ILE A 168 3.07 -11.89 -3.07
CA ILE A 168 2.21 -12.44 -2.02
C ILE A 168 0.76 -11.97 -2.18
N THR A 169 -0.17 -12.77 -1.72
CA THR A 169 -1.56 -12.35 -1.51
C THR A 169 -1.65 -11.57 -0.20
N ALA A 170 -2.16 -10.35 -0.28
CA ALA A 170 -2.27 -9.41 0.84
C ALA A 170 -3.73 -9.05 1.14
N SER A 171 -4.65 -9.98 0.91
CA SER A 171 -6.08 -9.80 1.14
C SER A 171 -6.38 -9.56 2.62
N SER A 172 -7.19 -8.56 2.92
CA SER A 172 -7.59 -8.20 4.30
C SER A 172 -9.10 -8.09 4.46
N GLN A 173 -9.87 -8.39 3.40
CA GLN A 173 -11.32 -8.42 3.41
C GLN A 173 -11.83 -9.72 2.80
N GLU A 174 -12.92 -10.22 3.34
CA GLU A 174 -13.63 -11.36 2.77
C GLU A 174 -14.13 -11.04 1.36
N GLY A 175 -13.95 -11.99 0.44
CA GLY A 175 -14.37 -11.82 -0.95
C GLY A 175 -13.53 -10.83 -1.77
N GLY A 176 -12.35 -10.45 -1.29
CA GLY A 176 -11.41 -9.59 -2.02
C GLY A 176 -10.03 -10.22 -2.18
N VAL A 177 -9.42 -10.05 -3.35
CA VAL A 177 -8.03 -10.45 -3.62
C VAL A 177 -7.18 -9.23 -3.94
N VAL A 178 -6.05 -9.11 -3.25
CA VAL A 178 -5.04 -8.06 -3.45
C VAL A 178 -3.68 -8.70 -3.45
N VAL A 179 -2.80 -8.23 -4.33
CA VAL A 179 -1.40 -8.64 -4.35
C VAL A 179 -0.48 -7.56 -3.78
N ASN A 180 0.65 -8.01 -3.25
CA ASN A 180 1.77 -7.17 -2.84
C ASN A 180 3.07 -7.97 -3.04
N GLY A 181 4.22 -7.38 -2.72
CA GLY A 181 5.49 -8.07 -2.71
C GLY A 181 6.17 -8.00 -1.36
N MET A 182 7.01 -8.98 -1.10
CA MET A 182 7.88 -8.98 0.06
C MET A 182 9.26 -9.55 -0.28
N SER A 183 10.29 -9.09 0.46
CA SER A 183 11.61 -9.68 0.45
C SER A 183 12.03 -10.03 1.86
N LEU A 184 12.67 -11.18 2.01
CA LEU A 184 13.44 -11.50 3.22
C LEU A 184 14.72 -10.66 3.23
N HIS A 185 15.39 -10.61 4.37
CA HIS A 185 16.65 -9.87 4.50
C HIS A 185 17.71 -10.36 3.49
N ALA A 186 17.77 -11.68 3.28
CA ALA A 186 18.74 -12.30 2.35
C ALA A 186 18.51 -11.95 0.87
N ARG A 187 17.29 -11.61 0.46
CA ARG A 187 16.94 -11.28 -0.95
C ARG A 187 17.35 -12.38 -1.94
N ASP A 188 17.13 -13.64 -1.61
CA ASP A 188 17.69 -14.81 -2.29
C ASP A 188 16.66 -15.71 -2.99
N SER A 189 15.45 -15.22 -3.23
CA SER A 189 14.42 -16.02 -3.93
C SER A 189 14.73 -16.32 -5.41
N GLY A 190 15.71 -15.63 -5.99
CA GLY A 190 15.99 -15.70 -7.43
C GLY A 190 15.01 -14.91 -8.31
N LYS A 191 14.08 -14.17 -7.72
CA LYS A 191 13.05 -13.40 -8.41
C LYS A 191 13.11 -11.93 -8.03
N ALA A 192 12.74 -11.08 -8.96
CA ALA A 192 12.55 -9.65 -8.79
C ALA A 192 11.10 -9.30 -9.10
N ASN A 193 10.44 -8.54 -8.23
CA ASN A 193 9.08 -8.11 -8.52
C ASN A 193 8.83 -6.66 -8.10
N SER A 194 7.88 -6.01 -8.75
CA SER A 194 7.37 -4.70 -8.34
C SER A 194 5.90 -4.55 -8.69
N ALA A 195 5.20 -3.68 -8.01
CA ALA A 195 3.97 -3.15 -8.56
C ALA A 195 4.27 -2.40 -9.88
N LEU A 196 3.40 -2.54 -10.86
CA LEU A 196 3.33 -1.71 -12.05
C LEU A 196 1.97 -1.03 -12.04
N LEU A 197 1.97 0.25 -11.68
CA LEU A 197 0.78 1.00 -11.29
C LEU A 197 0.48 2.13 -12.27
N CYS A 198 -0.81 2.36 -12.51
CA CYS A 198 -1.35 3.50 -13.24
C CYS A 198 -2.05 4.46 -12.27
N ASP A 199 -1.88 5.76 -12.46
CA ASP A 199 -2.56 6.79 -11.67
C ASP A 199 -4.08 6.69 -11.76
N VAL A 200 -4.73 6.75 -10.60
CA VAL A 200 -6.19 6.88 -10.44
C VAL A 200 -6.47 8.26 -9.83
N ARG A 201 -7.26 9.05 -10.53
CA ARG A 201 -7.66 10.41 -10.12
C ARG A 201 -8.98 10.37 -9.36
N CYS A 202 -9.29 11.40 -8.59
CA CYS A 202 -10.57 11.44 -7.87
C CYS A 202 -11.78 11.43 -8.81
N GLU A 203 -11.64 11.99 -10.00
CA GLU A 203 -12.69 11.99 -11.05
C GLU A 203 -13.04 10.57 -11.53
N ASP A 204 -12.10 9.63 -11.45
CA ASP A 204 -12.31 8.23 -11.85
C ASP A 204 -13.22 7.46 -10.89
N PHE A 205 -13.41 7.96 -9.67
CA PHE A 205 -14.25 7.29 -8.66
C PHE A 205 -15.74 7.37 -9.00
N GLY A 206 -16.15 8.30 -9.87
CA GLY A 206 -17.51 8.45 -10.34
C GLY A 206 -18.50 8.95 -9.28
N SER A 207 -18.03 9.43 -8.13
CA SER A 207 -18.85 9.96 -7.04
C SER A 207 -18.08 11.00 -6.24
N ALA A 208 -18.81 11.99 -5.69
CA ALA A 208 -18.25 12.98 -4.76
C ALA A 208 -18.21 12.48 -3.30
N ASP A 209 -18.74 11.28 -3.02
CA ASP A 209 -18.66 10.67 -1.70
C ASP A 209 -17.19 10.50 -1.27
N VAL A 210 -16.88 10.87 -0.03
CA VAL A 210 -15.52 10.82 0.50
C VAL A 210 -14.91 9.40 0.47
N LEU A 211 -15.74 8.37 0.52
CA LEU A 211 -15.35 6.97 0.48
C LEU A 211 -15.35 6.37 -0.93
N ALA A 212 -15.68 7.15 -1.97
CA ALA A 212 -15.77 6.65 -3.34
C ALA A 212 -14.48 5.96 -3.82
N GLY A 213 -13.30 6.46 -3.42
CA GLY A 213 -12.03 5.81 -3.71
C GLY A 213 -11.88 4.44 -3.04
N ALA A 214 -12.39 4.27 -1.81
CA ALA A 214 -12.39 2.98 -1.13
C ALA A 214 -13.34 1.99 -1.83
N VAL A 215 -14.51 2.44 -2.24
CA VAL A 215 -15.48 1.64 -3.01
C VAL A 215 -14.89 1.24 -4.37
N PHE A 216 -14.16 2.15 -5.03
CA PHE A 216 -13.45 1.86 -6.26
C PHE A 216 -12.43 0.71 -6.08
N GLN A 217 -11.61 0.75 -5.03
CA GLN A 217 -10.69 -0.34 -4.71
C GLN A 217 -11.42 -1.65 -4.45
N GLU A 218 -12.47 -1.64 -3.61
CA GLU A 218 -13.29 -2.82 -3.27
C GLU A 218 -13.90 -3.48 -4.52
N LYS A 219 -14.34 -2.68 -5.50
CA LYS A 219 -14.86 -3.19 -6.78
C LYS A 219 -13.87 -4.12 -7.47
N TYR A 220 -12.63 -3.66 -7.68
CA TYR A 220 -11.62 -4.42 -8.41
C TYR A 220 -11.04 -5.59 -7.60
N GLU A 221 -10.93 -5.45 -6.28
CA GLU A 221 -10.55 -6.53 -5.38
C GLU A 221 -11.57 -7.68 -5.38
N SER A 222 -12.87 -7.36 -5.37
CA SER A 222 -13.95 -8.34 -5.48
C SER A 222 -14.02 -8.97 -6.87
N GLN A 223 -13.74 -8.21 -7.93
CA GLN A 223 -13.61 -8.76 -9.28
C GLN A 223 -12.47 -9.76 -9.36
N ALA A 224 -11.29 -9.44 -8.80
CA ALA A 224 -10.16 -10.35 -8.74
C ALA A 224 -10.51 -11.66 -8.02
N PHE A 225 -11.22 -11.59 -6.89
CA PHE A 225 -11.68 -12.78 -6.17
C PHE A 225 -12.62 -13.63 -7.02
N ARG A 226 -13.61 -13.02 -7.70
CA ARG A 226 -14.53 -13.75 -8.58
C ARG A 226 -13.81 -14.40 -9.77
N LEU A 227 -12.92 -13.66 -10.43
CA LEU A 227 -12.13 -14.16 -11.57
C LEU A 227 -11.12 -15.24 -11.17
N ALA A 228 -10.72 -15.29 -9.91
CA ALA A 228 -9.95 -16.37 -9.31
C ALA A 228 -10.81 -17.62 -8.96
N GLY A 229 -12.09 -17.65 -9.32
CA GLY A 229 -13.01 -18.74 -9.00
C GLY A 229 -13.39 -18.82 -7.52
N GLY A 230 -13.45 -17.68 -6.83
CA GLY A 230 -13.79 -17.59 -5.40
C GLY A 230 -12.67 -18.05 -4.46
N ARG A 231 -11.45 -18.04 -4.92
CA ARG A 231 -10.26 -18.43 -4.15
C ARG A 231 -9.38 -17.22 -3.87
N TYR A 232 -8.62 -17.25 -2.78
CA TYR A 232 -7.65 -16.21 -2.43
C TYR A 232 -6.30 -16.39 -3.16
N ALA A 233 -6.34 -16.87 -4.40
CA ALA A 233 -5.21 -16.92 -5.31
C ALA A 233 -5.36 -15.77 -6.33
N PRO A 234 -4.35 -14.94 -6.56
CA PRO A 234 -4.49 -13.83 -7.49
C PRO A 234 -4.61 -14.33 -8.93
N PRO A 235 -5.47 -13.73 -9.77
CA PRO A 235 -5.41 -13.92 -11.21
C PRO A 235 -4.02 -13.59 -11.73
N ALA A 236 -3.48 -14.44 -12.59
CA ALA A 236 -2.15 -14.30 -13.14
C ALA A 236 -2.11 -14.64 -14.63
N ALA A 237 -1.20 -14.01 -15.35
CA ALA A 237 -0.91 -14.28 -16.76
C ALA A 237 0.53 -13.87 -17.08
N THR A 238 1.00 -14.23 -18.26
CA THR A 238 2.22 -13.62 -18.81
C THR A 238 1.91 -12.24 -19.38
N TRP A 239 2.92 -11.36 -19.39
CA TRP A 239 2.79 -10.06 -20.04
C TRP A 239 2.38 -10.17 -21.51
N GLY A 240 3.00 -11.09 -22.27
CA GLY A 240 2.65 -11.32 -23.67
C GLY A 240 1.17 -11.67 -23.85
N ALA A 241 0.61 -12.55 -23.02
CA ALA A 241 -0.81 -12.87 -23.07
C ALA A 241 -1.71 -11.66 -22.77
N PHE A 242 -1.34 -10.85 -21.78
CA PHE A 242 -2.09 -9.62 -21.44
C PHE A 242 -2.00 -8.57 -22.56
N ARG A 243 -0.80 -8.37 -23.13
CA ARG A 243 -0.60 -7.46 -24.27
C ARG A 243 -1.53 -7.80 -25.42
N ASP A 244 -1.63 -9.08 -25.75
CA ASP A 244 -2.36 -9.58 -26.91
C ASP A 244 -3.87 -9.81 -26.65
N GLY A 245 -4.38 -9.41 -25.46
CA GLY A 245 -5.79 -9.58 -25.09
C GLY A 245 -6.19 -11.01 -24.72
N ASN A 246 -5.23 -11.88 -24.46
CA ASN A 246 -5.43 -13.30 -24.12
C ASN A 246 -5.38 -13.60 -22.61
N ALA A 247 -5.59 -12.57 -21.78
CA ALA A 247 -5.56 -12.69 -20.32
C ALA A 247 -6.81 -12.08 -19.65
N PRO A 248 -8.04 -12.54 -19.99
CA PRO A 248 -9.29 -11.93 -19.54
C PRO A 248 -9.44 -11.90 -18.01
N GLN A 249 -8.84 -12.88 -17.30
CA GLN A 249 -8.86 -12.94 -15.83
C GLN A 249 -8.01 -11.85 -15.17
N VAL A 250 -6.96 -11.36 -15.82
CA VAL A 250 -6.16 -10.22 -15.32
C VAL A 250 -6.76 -8.91 -15.78
N GLU A 251 -7.17 -8.84 -17.04
CA GLU A 251 -7.77 -7.65 -17.65
C GLU A 251 -9.05 -7.22 -16.92
N GLY A 252 -9.94 -8.17 -16.61
CA GLY A 252 -11.15 -7.91 -15.86
C GLY A 252 -10.95 -7.44 -14.42
N CYS A 253 -9.72 -7.48 -13.89
CA CYS A 253 -9.37 -6.93 -12.58
C CYS A 253 -8.96 -5.45 -12.63
N LEU A 254 -8.92 -4.83 -13.80
CA LEU A 254 -8.42 -3.48 -14.01
C LEU A 254 -9.50 -2.58 -14.60
N PRO A 255 -9.49 -1.27 -14.30
CA PRO A 255 -10.22 -0.31 -15.11
C PRO A 255 -9.65 -0.27 -16.53
N ASP A 256 -10.50 -0.02 -17.52
CA ASP A 256 -10.09 0.01 -18.94
C ASP A 256 -8.94 0.99 -19.19
N PHE A 257 -8.98 2.17 -18.56
CA PHE A 257 -7.90 3.14 -18.67
C PHE A 257 -6.58 2.63 -18.09
N ALA A 258 -6.61 1.83 -17.02
CA ALA A 258 -5.39 1.29 -16.43
C ALA A 258 -4.80 0.19 -17.33
N ALA A 259 -5.64 -0.71 -17.86
CA ALA A 259 -5.20 -1.74 -18.80
C ALA A 259 -4.59 -1.10 -20.06
N ALA A 260 -5.24 -0.09 -20.64
CA ALA A 260 -4.72 0.66 -21.80
C ALA A 260 -3.39 1.37 -21.48
N ALA A 261 -3.30 2.03 -20.32
CA ALA A 261 -2.09 2.71 -19.88
C ALA A 261 -0.91 1.74 -19.67
N LEU A 262 -1.15 0.58 -19.08
CA LEU A 262 -0.14 -0.46 -18.90
C LEU A 262 0.38 -0.98 -20.25
N ARG A 263 -0.52 -1.26 -21.21
CA ARG A 263 -0.15 -1.69 -22.57
C ARG A 263 0.69 -0.65 -23.29
N GLN A 264 0.36 0.63 -23.18
CA GLN A 264 1.14 1.70 -23.80
C GLN A 264 2.51 1.89 -23.15
N ALA A 265 2.55 1.82 -21.81
CA ALA A 265 3.77 2.12 -21.07
C ALA A 265 4.83 1.03 -21.16
N MET A 266 4.43 -0.23 -21.20
CA MET A 266 5.33 -1.36 -21.02
C MET A 266 6.47 -1.41 -22.05
N PRO A 267 6.24 -1.22 -23.37
CA PRO A 267 7.33 -1.15 -24.34
C PRO A 267 8.31 -0.01 -24.08
N GLU A 268 7.81 1.12 -23.56
CA GLU A 268 8.65 2.27 -23.21
C GLU A 268 9.47 2.03 -21.94
N LEU A 269 8.94 1.23 -21.01
CA LEU A 269 9.67 0.79 -19.84
C LEU A 269 10.74 -0.24 -20.20
N GLY A 270 10.46 -1.14 -21.16
CA GLY A 270 11.43 -2.09 -21.71
C GLY A 270 12.64 -1.42 -22.38
N LYS A 271 12.44 -0.27 -23.03
CA LYS A 271 13.54 0.54 -23.54
C LYS A 271 14.44 1.11 -22.44
N LYS A 272 13.89 1.37 -21.24
CA LYS A 272 14.63 1.89 -20.09
C LYS A 272 15.32 0.80 -19.29
N LEU A 273 14.72 -0.38 -19.24
CA LEU A 273 15.22 -1.54 -18.51
C LEU A 273 15.06 -2.77 -19.40
N LYS A 274 16.13 -3.18 -20.06
CA LYS A 274 16.13 -4.25 -21.05
C LYS A 274 15.60 -5.56 -20.47
N GLY A 275 14.58 -6.15 -21.11
CA GLY A 275 13.94 -7.39 -20.68
C GLY A 275 12.80 -7.19 -19.68
N PHE A 276 12.50 -5.93 -19.28
CA PHE A 276 11.37 -5.65 -18.42
C PHE A 276 10.03 -5.97 -19.08
N ASP A 277 9.93 -5.77 -20.38
CA ASP A 277 8.78 -6.04 -21.24
C ASP A 277 8.80 -7.45 -21.89
N SER A 278 9.56 -8.38 -21.31
CA SER A 278 9.60 -9.77 -21.80
C SER A 278 8.20 -10.38 -21.80
N ASP A 279 7.86 -11.10 -22.87
CA ASP A 279 6.58 -11.80 -23.00
C ASP A 279 6.34 -12.81 -21.87
N ASP A 280 7.42 -13.39 -21.32
CA ASP A 280 7.38 -14.38 -20.23
C ASP A 280 7.30 -13.75 -18.83
N ALA A 281 7.41 -12.42 -18.69
CA ALA A 281 7.23 -11.74 -17.41
C ALA A 281 5.84 -12.07 -16.85
N VAL A 282 5.78 -12.51 -15.59
CA VAL A 282 4.50 -12.90 -14.99
C VAL A 282 3.86 -11.68 -14.32
N ILE A 283 2.59 -11.45 -14.58
CA ILE A 283 1.80 -10.40 -13.94
C ILE A 283 0.69 -11.01 -13.09
N TYR A 284 0.47 -10.44 -11.92
CA TYR A 284 -0.54 -10.82 -10.93
C TYR A 284 -1.46 -9.66 -10.66
N ALA A 285 -2.77 -9.88 -10.63
CA ALA A 285 -3.78 -8.86 -10.36
C ALA A 285 -4.57 -9.18 -9.07
N VAL A 286 -5.00 -8.19 -8.36
CA VAL A 286 -4.89 -6.74 -8.57
C VAL A 286 -4.05 -6.11 -7.45
N GLU A 287 -3.26 -5.10 -7.76
CA GLU A 287 -2.62 -4.24 -6.75
C GLU A 287 -3.35 -2.90 -6.69
N THR A 288 -4.15 -2.70 -5.63
CA THR A 288 -5.02 -1.54 -5.42
C THR A 288 -4.56 -0.68 -4.26
N ARG A 289 -3.71 -1.23 -3.37
CA ARG A 289 -3.41 -0.62 -2.08
C ARG A 289 -2.04 0.03 -2.01
N SER A 290 -1.70 0.77 -3.07
CA SER A 290 -0.46 1.56 -3.11
C SER A 290 -0.49 2.78 -2.17
N SER A 291 -1.68 3.28 -1.82
CA SER A 291 -1.90 4.44 -0.96
C SER A 291 -3.33 4.43 -0.41
N SER A 292 -3.56 5.16 0.68
CA SER A 292 -4.91 5.37 1.21
C SER A 292 -5.79 6.10 0.18
N PRO A 293 -7.04 5.69 -0.02
CA PRO A 293 -7.99 6.37 -0.91
C PRO A 293 -8.62 7.61 -0.29
N VAL A 294 -8.34 7.88 0.98
CA VAL A 294 -8.85 9.02 1.73
C VAL A 294 -7.72 9.75 2.46
N ARG A 295 -7.96 11.01 2.77
CA ARG A 295 -7.16 11.76 3.74
C ARG A 295 -8.06 12.24 4.87
N ILE A 296 -7.68 11.94 6.11
CA ILE A 296 -8.36 12.43 7.31
C ILE A 296 -7.71 13.77 7.67
N LEU A 297 -8.46 14.86 7.57
CA LEU A 297 -7.89 16.19 7.63
C LEU A 297 -7.41 16.56 9.03
N ARG A 298 -6.20 17.13 9.11
CA ARG A 298 -5.57 17.63 10.34
C ARG A 298 -4.93 18.99 10.10
N ASP A 299 -4.81 19.79 11.16
CA ASP A 299 -4.12 21.06 11.14
C ASP A 299 -2.58 20.91 11.10
N LYS A 300 -1.87 22.03 11.06
CA LYS A 300 -0.41 22.07 11.07
C LYS A 300 0.24 21.45 12.31
N ASP A 301 -0.50 21.36 13.39
CA ASP A 301 -0.08 20.78 14.67
C ASP A 301 -0.52 19.31 14.80
N GLY A 302 -1.07 18.72 13.73
CA GLY A 302 -1.44 17.31 13.63
C GLY A 302 -2.81 16.95 14.19
N GLN A 303 -3.57 17.91 14.75
CA GLN A 303 -4.89 17.65 15.31
C GLN A 303 -5.97 17.66 14.21
N SER A 304 -6.95 16.76 14.32
CA SER A 304 -8.12 16.73 13.42
C SER A 304 -8.81 18.10 13.36
N LEU A 305 -9.24 18.48 12.15
CA LEU A 305 -10.01 19.73 11.95
C LEU A 305 -11.41 19.68 12.57
N SER A 306 -11.96 18.48 12.80
CA SER A 306 -13.32 18.29 13.29
C SER A 306 -13.39 18.06 14.79
N VAL A 307 -12.41 17.38 15.39
CA VAL A 307 -12.48 16.90 16.77
C VAL A 307 -11.17 17.16 17.50
N LYS A 308 -11.25 17.88 18.62
CA LYS A 308 -10.11 18.11 19.51
C LYS A 308 -9.68 16.80 20.18
N GLY A 309 -8.36 16.60 20.29
CA GLY A 309 -7.80 15.40 20.89
C GLY A 309 -7.64 14.22 19.94
N LEU A 310 -8.09 14.31 18.68
CA LEU A 310 -7.87 13.29 17.64
C LEU A 310 -6.71 13.72 16.74
N TYR A 311 -5.72 12.82 16.55
CA TYR A 311 -4.51 13.05 15.74
C TYR A 311 -4.41 11.99 14.65
N PRO A 312 -4.94 12.25 13.43
CA PRO A 312 -4.82 11.33 12.29
C PRO A 312 -3.35 11.11 11.91
N CYS A 313 -2.94 9.86 11.74
CA CYS A 313 -1.53 9.49 11.62
C CYS A 313 -1.28 8.43 10.55
N GLY A 314 -0.17 8.55 9.86
CA GLY A 314 0.41 7.52 9.00
C GLY A 314 -0.29 7.37 7.66
N GLU A 315 -0.12 6.18 7.07
CA GLU A 315 -0.59 5.87 5.73
C GLU A 315 -2.12 5.84 5.64
N GLY A 316 -2.79 5.25 6.63
CA GLY A 316 -4.26 5.19 6.64
C GLY A 316 -4.91 6.57 6.73
N ALA A 317 -4.27 7.50 7.43
CA ALA A 317 -4.73 8.88 7.48
C ALA A 317 -4.36 9.71 6.23
N GLY A 318 -3.62 9.13 5.27
CA GLY A 318 -3.27 9.77 4.00
C GLY A 318 -2.00 10.63 4.02
N TYR A 319 -1.16 10.53 5.06
CA TYR A 319 0.06 11.35 5.24
C TYR A 319 1.37 10.60 5.00
N ALA A 320 1.32 9.31 4.74
CA ALA A 320 2.47 8.49 4.44
C ALA A 320 2.17 7.52 3.28
N GLY A 321 3.22 7.01 2.63
CA GLY A 321 3.11 6.05 1.53
C GLY A 321 4.07 4.87 1.70
N GLY A 322 4.39 4.47 2.94
CA GLY A 322 5.25 3.34 3.23
C GLY A 322 5.69 3.29 4.69
N ILE A 323 6.38 2.21 5.08
CA ILE A 323 6.72 1.87 6.48
C ILE A 323 7.50 3.00 7.17
N THR A 324 8.59 3.45 6.56
CA THR A 324 9.46 4.48 7.16
C THR A 324 8.75 5.83 7.29
N SER A 325 8.05 6.27 6.26
CA SER A 325 7.31 7.53 6.30
C SER A 325 6.16 7.50 7.30
N ALA A 326 5.49 6.35 7.46
CA ALA A 326 4.46 6.16 8.48
C ALA A 326 5.04 6.21 9.90
N ALA A 327 6.21 5.60 10.12
CA ALA A 327 6.89 5.65 11.41
C ALA A 327 7.33 7.09 11.77
N VAL A 328 7.87 7.83 10.80
CA VAL A 328 8.24 9.26 11.00
C VAL A 328 7.00 10.11 11.33
N ASP A 329 5.89 9.88 10.65
CA ASP A 329 4.65 10.61 10.94
C ASP A 329 4.12 10.24 12.34
N GLY A 330 4.25 8.95 12.75
CA GLY A 330 3.93 8.50 14.11
C GLY A 330 4.70 9.24 15.19
N ILE A 331 6.01 9.41 15.00
CA ILE A 331 6.86 10.17 15.93
C ILE A 331 6.39 11.63 15.99
N LYS A 332 6.14 12.27 14.85
CA LYS A 332 5.64 13.66 14.80
C LYS A 332 4.31 13.83 15.53
N MET A 333 3.39 12.88 15.37
CA MET A 333 2.09 12.94 16.07
C MET A 333 2.24 12.72 17.57
N ALA A 334 3.14 11.83 18.00
CA ALA A 334 3.45 11.65 19.41
C ALA A 334 4.04 12.93 20.03
N GLU A 335 4.99 13.58 19.37
CA GLU A 335 5.54 14.88 19.80
C GLU A 335 4.48 15.97 19.86
N ALA A 336 3.55 16.01 18.89
CA ALA A 336 2.46 16.97 18.89
C ALA A 336 1.50 16.76 20.06
N VAL A 337 1.22 15.52 20.43
CA VAL A 337 0.42 15.17 21.61
C VAL A 337 1.13 15.58 22.90
N ILE A 338 2.42 15.26 23.04
CA ILE A 338 3.24 15.58 24.23
C ILE A 338 3.28 17.10 24.50
N LYS A 339 3.45 17.90 23.45
CA LYS A 339 3.46 19.38 23.58
C LYS A 339 2.14 19.98 24.11
N ARG A 340 1.07 19.19 24.13
CA ARG A 340 -0.27 19.61 24.54
C ARG A 340 -0.79 18.85 25.79
N LEU A 341 0.07 18.10 26.46
CA LEU A 341 -0.19 17.53 27.78
C LEU A 341 0.06 18.56 28.86
#